data_5e753f786b3ba3f3de2198e5ba63f427
#
_entry.id   5e753f786b3ba3f3de2198e5ba63f427
#
_cell.length_a   1.000
_cell.length_b   1.000
_cell.length_c   1.000
_cell.angle_alpha   90.00
_cell.angle_beta   90.00
_cell.angle_gamma   90.00
#
_symmetry.space_group_name_H-M   'P 1'
#
loop_
_entity.id
_entity.type
_entity.pdbx_description
1 polymer ?
#
loop_
_entity_poly.entity_id
_entity_poly.type
_entity_poly.pdbx_seq_one_letter_code
_entity_poly.pdbx_strand_id
1 'polypeptide(L)'
;MKIEEAKIKTSLKNLMKEQGLQYDDLAKKLRVSTATVKRRLNKGELSISDLSDIASCLGTSFYDLVELSKNNTQKAYLFTEEQEKLFAGDLNYLLLFRSIVMGLNFTQLKEYLGLKESELRKKLRHLEEVELIQLMPRDRIYQLARFPFKWREDGLLQKAYHQKNLQSIFRTISTRYKSSTYDEDTGTLCKPFELLLTPEQRKIFSRELTEVLTKYQNLSRLELNTKNLKGVTVSGIIHADNFSIWDAN
;
A
#
# COMPACT_ATOMS: atom_id res chain seq x y z
N MET A 1 23.91 0.20 -16.78
CA MET A 1 23.06 1.23 -17.38
C MET A 1 21.83 0.67 -18.12
N LYS A 2 21.97 -0.18 -19.15
CA LYS A 2 20.82 -0.71 -19.91
C LYS A 2 19.76 -1.47 -19.08
N ILE A 3 20.17 -2.21 -18.03
CA ILE A 3 19.24 -2.98 -17.17
C ILE A 3 18.40 -2.05 -16.29
N GLU A 4 18.96 -0.95 -15.80
CA GLU A 4 18.23 0.02 -14.98
C GLU A 4 17.22 0.83 -15.80
N GLU A 5 17.60 1.20 -17.02
CA GLU A 5 16.70 1.88 -17.94
C GLU A 5 15.46 1.03 -18.29
N ALA A 6 15.65 -0.26 -18.52
CA ALA A 6 14.54 -1.19 -18.77
C ALA A 6 13.57 -1.29 -17.57
N LYS A 7 14.11 -1.25 -16.36
CA LYS A 7 13.32 -1.25 -15.11
C LYS A 7 12.49 0.03 -14.97
N ILE A 8 13.12 1.17 -15.24
CA ILE A 8 12.43 2.48 -15.21
C ILE A 8 11.30 2.52 -16.23
N LYS A 9 11.54 2.05 -17.47
CA LYS A 9 10.50 1.94 -18.50
C LYS A 9 9.33 1.05 -18.10
N THR A 10 9.62 -0.06 -17.42
CA THR A 10 8.60 -0.96 -16.88
C THR A 10 7.76 -0.25 -15.81
N SER A 11 8.40 0.48 -14.89
CA SER A 11 7.71 1.25 -13.86
C SER A 11 6.84 2.36 -14.45
N LEU A 12 7.32 3.06 -15.49
CA LEU A 12 6.52 4.05 -16.22
C LEU A 12 5.27 3.43 -16.86
N LYS A 13 5.41 2.28 -17.52
CA LYS A 13 4.27 1.58 -18.13
C LYS A 13 3.26 1.11 -17.09
N ASN A 14 3.73 0.63 -15.94
CA ASN A 14 2.87 0.24 -14.83
C ASN A 14 2.11 1.44 -14.29
N LEU A 15 2.77 2.58 -14.03
CA LEU A 15 2.13 3.81 -13.60
C LEU A 15 1.07 4.30 -14.58
N MET A 16 1.37 4.29 -15.89
CA MET A 16 0.39 4.62 -16.92
C MET A 16 -0.83 3.72 -16.85
N LYS A 17 -0.61 2.40 -16.74
CA LYS A 17 -1.69 1.41 -16.65
C LYS A 17 -2.53 1.63 -15.39
N GLU A 18 -1.90 1.89 -14.24
CA GLU A 18 -2.55 2.15 -12.96
C GLU A 18 -3.42 3.41 -12.98
N GLN A 19 -2.99 4.43 -13.71
CA GLN A 19 -3.74 5.67 -13.90
C GLN A 19 -4.75 5.60 -15.07
N GLY A 20 -4.87 4.45 -15.75
CA GLY A 20 -5.74 4.29 -16.94
C GLY A 20 -5.31 5.11 -18.13
N LEU A 21 -4.06 5.61 -18.15
CA LEU A 21 -3.55 6.46 -19.23
C LEU A 21 -3.06 5.63 -20.42
N GLN A 22 -3.50 6.02 -21.63
CA GLN A 22 -3.01 5.46 -22.87
C GLN A 22 -1.82 6.26 -23.40
N TYR A 23 -1.11 5.70 -24.38
CA TYR A 23 -0.01 6.41 -25.05
C TYR A 23 -0.44 7.73 -25.69
N ASP A 24 -1.68 7.81 -26.14
CA ASP A 24 -2.26 9.02 -26.74
C ASP A 24 -2.45 10.13 -25.72
N ASP A 25 -2.83 9.80 -24.50
CA ASP A 25 -3.00 10.76 -23.40
C ASP A 25 -1.66 11.34 -22.99
N LEU A 26 -0.64 10.48 -22.88
CA LEU A 26 0.72 10.91 -22.58
C LEU A 26 1.31 11.77 -23.71
N ALA A 27 1.04 11.42 -24.98
CA ALA A 27 1.47 12.16 -26.13
C ALA A 27 0.90 13.59 -26.15
N LYS A 28 -0.40 13.74 -25.82
CA LYS A 28 -1.05 15.05 -25.68
C LYS A 28 -0.40 15.89 -24.56
N LYS A 29 -0.18 15.31 -23.40
CA LYS A 29 0.46 15.99 -22.25
C LYS A 29 1.89 16.44 -22.57
N LEU A 30 2.66 15.60 -23.27
CA LEU A 30 4.04 15.89 -23.65
C LEU A 30 4.17 16.72 -24.93
N ARG A 31 3.06 17.00 -25.61
CA ARG A 31 3.02 17.72 -26.93
C ARG A 31 3.89 17.05 -28.00
N VAL A 32 3.85 15.73 -28.05
CA VAL A 32 4.56 14.91 -29.06
C VAL A 32 3.61 13.92 -29.72
N SER A 33 4.05 13.25 -30.80
CA SER A 33 3.22 12.22 -31.41
C SER A 33 3.17 10.93 -30.58
N THR A 34 2.07 10.20 -30.68
CA THR A 34 1.93 8.86 -30.06
C THR A 34 3.03 7.90 -30.51
N ALA A 35 3.44 7.99 -31.78
CA ALA A 35 4.56 7.20 -32.30
C ALA A 35 5.87 7.52 -31.57
N THR A 36 6.11 8.79 -31.24
CA THR A 36 7.27 9.21 -30.45
C THR A 36 7.24 8.62 -29.04
N VAL A 37 6.09 8.68 -28.35
CA VAL A 37 5.93 8.08 -27.03
C VAL A 37 6.16 6.57 -27.07
N LYS A 38 5.53 5.86 -28.01
CA LYS A 38 5.73 4.41 -28.21
C LYS A 38 7.18 4.06 -28.46
N ARG A 39 7.86 4.82 -29.31
CA ARG A 39 9.28 4.60 -29.60
C ARG A 39 10.14 4.80 -28.36
N ARG A 40 9.97 5.90 -27.63
CA ARG A 40 10.71 6.22 -26.40
C ARG A 40 10.53 5.14 -25.35
N LEU A 41 9.30 4.72 -25.07
CA LEU A 41 9.00 3.74 -24.01
C LEU A 41 9.34 2.28 -24.40
N ASN A 42 9.39 1.95 -25.69
CA ASN A 42 9.63 0.56 -26.12
C ASN A 42 11.05 0.30 -26.65
N LYS A 43 11.57 1.15 -27.53
CA LYS A 43 12.81 0.88 -28.26
C LYS A 43 13.87 1.97 -28.16
N GLY A 44 13.51 3.21 -27.81
CA GLY A 44 14.42 4.36 -27.75
C GLY A 44 15.21 4.42 -26.45
N GLU A 45 16.29 5.13 -26.44
CA GLU A 45 16.95 5.60 -25.23
C GLU A 45 16.14 6.80 -24.70
N LEU A 46 15.92 6.83 -23.38
CA LEU A 46 15.29 7.94 -22.68
C LEU A 46 16.38 8.82 -22.06
N SER A 47 16.39 10.09 -22.40
CA SER A 47 17.21 11.05 -21.68
C SER A 47 16.63 11.26 -20.25
N ILE A 48 17.45 11.80 -19.36
CA ILE A 48 16.98 12.18 -18.01
C ILE A 48 15.85 13.22 -18.09
N SER A 49 15.94 14.12 -19.08
CA SER A 49 14.88 15.09 -19.36
C SER A 49 13.58 14.41 -19.77
N ASP A 50 13.62 13.45 -20.71
CA ASP A 50 12.45 12.68 -21.11
C ASP A 50 11.80 11.95 -19.93
N LEU A 51 12.63 11.34 -19.07
CA LEU A 51 12.17 10.64 -17.87
C LEU A 51 11.52 11.60 -16.88
N SER A 52 12.09 12.78 -16.67
CA SER A 52 11.55 13.81 -15.79
C SER A 52 10.21 14.36 -16.31
N ASP A 53 10.12 14.62 -17.61
CA ASP A 53 8.90 15.14 -18.25
C ASP A 53 7.77 14.11 -18.17
N ILE A 54 8.07 12.84 -18.48
CA ILE A 54 7.09 11.75 -18.39
C ILE A 54 6.66 11.54 -16.94
N ALA A 55 7.60 11.53 -15.97
CA ALA A 55 7.29 11.37 -14.56
C ALA A 55 6.36 12.50 -14.09
N SER A 56 6.66 13.75 -14.43
CA SER A 56 5.82 14.91 -14.11
C SER A 56 4.42 14.80 -14.69
N CYS A 57 4.28 14.31 -15.93
CA CYS A 57 2.98 14.07 -16.55
C CYS A 57 2.15 12.98 -15.84
N LEU A 58 2.82 12.06 -15.15
CA LEU A 58 2.22 11.00 -14.35
C LEU A 58 2.05 11.39 -12.88
N GLY A 59 2.32 12.66 -12.52
CA GLY A 59 2.17 13.16 -11.15
C GLY A 59 3.21 12.63 -10.17
N THR A 60 4.39 12.25 -10.67
CA THR A 60 5.51 11.76 -9.85
C THR A 60 6.81 12.51 -10.20
N SER A 61 7.84 12.41 -9.36
CA SER A 61 9.17 12.94 -9.68
C SER A 61 10.06 11.88 -10.33
N PHE A 62 11.13 12.34 -10.99
CA PHE A 62 12.17 11.42 -11.50
C PHE A 62 12.78 10.56 -10.39
N TYR A 63 13.00 11.13 -9.21
CA TYR A 63 13.55 10.40 -8.06
C TYR A 63 12.60 9.31 -7.56
N ASP A 64 11.32 9.61 -7.45
CA ASP A 64 10.29 8.64 -7.07
C ASP A 64 10.19 7.51 -8.08
N LEU A 65 10.29 7.85 -9.38
CA LEU A 65 10.30 6.86 -10.45
C LEU A 65 11.50 5.91 -10.35
N VAL A 66 12.69 6.43 -10.03
CA VAL A 66 13.90 5.62 -9.79
C VAL A 66 13.70 4.71 -8.57
N GLU A 67 13.15 5.22 -7.47
CA GLU A 67 12.85 4.41 -6.29
C GLU A 67 11.81 3.32 -6.60
N LEU A 68 10.75 3.64 -7.33
CA LEU A 68 9.76 2.66 -7.80
C LEU A 68 10.40 1.57 -8.67
N SER A 69 11.35 1.94 -9.54
CA SER A 69 12.05 0.99 -10.40
C SER A 69 12.94 0.02 -9.63
N LYS A 70 13.50 0.45 -8.51
CA LYS A 70 14.27 -0.41 -7.59
C LYS A 70 13.32 -1.39 -6.87
N ASN A 71 12.18 -0.91 -6.42
CA ASN A 71 11.21 -1.72 -5.67
C ASN A 71 10.51 -2.78 -6.53
N ASN A 72 10.27 -2.51 -7.82
CA ASN A 72 9.64 -3.45 -8.76
C ASN A 72 10.51 -4.70 -9.07
N THR A 73 11.76 -4.72 -8.68
CA THR A 73 12.69 -5.84 -8.94
C THR A 73 13.08 -6.60 -7.68
N GLN A 74 12.73 -6.11 -6.49
CA GLN A 74 12.97 -6.85 -5.27
C GLN A 74 11.88 -7.88 -5.07
N LYS A 75 12.28 -9.17 -4.94
CA LYS A 75 11.36 -10.21 -4.45
C LYS A 75 10.80 -9.73 -3.11
N ALA A 76 9.47 -9.74 -3.00
CA ALA A 76 8.83 -9.42 -1.74
C ALA A 76 9.37 -10.34 -0.63
N TYR A 77 9.73 -9.76 0.50
CA TYR A 77 10.11 -10.52 1.67
C TYR A 77 8.87 -11.24 2.22
N LEU A 78 8.88 -12.56 2.15
CA LEU A 78 7.82 -13.39 2.69
C LEU A 78 8.14 -13.66 4.15
N PHE A 79 7.24 -13.28 5.07
CA PHE A 79 7.41 -13.56 6.49
C PHE A 79 7.49 -15.05 6.76
N THR A 80 8.38 -15.44 7.67
CA THR A 80 8.46 -16.81 8.18
C THR A 80 7.24 -17.12 9.05
N GLU A 81 7.03 -18.41 9.35
CA GLU A 81 5.93 -18.80 10.23
C GLU A 81 6.06 -18.23 11.63
N GLU A 82 7.29 -18.15 12.16
CA GLU A 82 7.57 -17.57 13.47
C GLU A 82 7.30 -16.08 13.52
N GLN A 83 7.67 -15.36 12.46
CA GLN A 83 7.36 -13.92 12.31
C GLN A 83 5.85 -13.69 12.22
N GLU A 84 5.15 -14.52 11.45
CA GLU A 84 3.68 -14.44 11.36
C GLU A 84 3.02 -14.78 12.71
N LYS A 85 3.51 -15.76 13.46
CA LYS A 85 3.01 -16.10 14.82
C LYS A 85 3.21 -14.93 15.78
N LEU A 86 4.38 -14.27 15.75
CA LEU A 86 4.65 -13.10 16.58
C LEU A 86 3.66 -11.98 16.29
N PHE A 87 3.48 -11.65 15.01
CA PHE A 87 2.57 -10.59 14.58
C PHE A 87 1.10 -10.93 14.84
N ALA A 88 0.70 -12.18 14.59
CA ALA A 88 -0.68 -12.64 14.81
C ALA A 88 -1.04 -12.67 16.31
N GLY A 89 -0.09 -12.98 17.17
CA GLY A 89 -0.27 -12.99 18.64
C GLY A 89 -0.47 -11.59 19.24
N ASP A 90 0.23 -10.59 18.70
CA ASP A 90 0.04 -9.17 19.07
C ASP A 90 0.35 -8.26 17.87
N LEU A 91 -0.68 -7.76 17.21
CA LEU A 91 -0.55 -6.87 16.06
C LEU A 91 0.21 -5.55 16.35
N ASN A 92 0.46 -5.22 17.63
CA ASN A 92 1.33 -4.10 17.96
C ASN A 92 2.79 -4.36 17.54
N TYR A 93 3.23 -5.62 17.43
CA TYR A 93 4.52 -5.94 16.82
C TYR A 93 4.57 -5.59 15.33
N LEU A 94 3.49 -5.85 14.60
CA LEU A 94 3.40 -5.46 13.19
C LEU A 94 3.41 -3.93 13.03
N LEU A 95 2.69 -3.22 13.91
CA LEU A 95 2.70 -1.76 13.94
C LEU A 95 4.09 -1.21 14.27
N LEU A 96 4.76 -1.75 15.30
CA LEU A 96 6.13 -1.40 15.66
C LEU A 96 7.10 -1.65 14.50
N PHE A 97 7.06 -2.84 13.91
CA PHE A 97 7.91 -3.18 12.78
C PHE A 97 7.67 -2.26 11.57
N ARG A 98 6.41 -1.98 11.23
CA ARG A 98 6.05 -1.03 10.18
C ARG A 98 6.62 0.38 10.46
N SER A 99 6.56 0.84 11.70
CA SER A 99 7.11 2.15 12.09
C SER A 99 8.63 2.19 11.94
N ILE A 100 9.34 1.09 12.24
CA ILE A 100 10.78 0.95 11.98
C ILE A 100 11.08 1.03 10.48
N VAL A 101 10.30 0.34 9.67
CA VAL A 101 10.43 0.37 8.19
C VAL A 101 10.22 1.78 7.64
N MET A 102 9.33 2.56 8.25
CA MET A 102 9.11 3.97 7.92
C MET A 102 10.26 4.89 8.38
N GLY A 103 11.27 4.35 9.07
CA GLY A 103 12.46 5.06 9.47
C GLY A 103 12.36 5.77 10.81
N LEU A 104 11.36 5.46 11.66
CA LEU A 104 11.29 6.01 13.01
C LEU A 104 12.45 5.46 13.86
N ASN A 105 13.15 6.37 14.54
CA ASN A 105 14.19 6.02 15.49
C ASN A 105 13.59 5.62 16.87
N PHE A 106 14.44 5.16 17.78
CA PHE A 106 14.01 4.68 19.11
C PHE A 106 13.14 5.69 19.88
N THR A 107 13.53 6.96 19.92
CA THR A 107 12.79 8.02 20.61
C THR A 107 11.43 8.25 19.96
N GLN A 108 11.40 8.35 18.63
CA GLN A 108 10.16 8.52 17.87
C GLN A 108 9.21 7.34 18.02
N LEU A 109 9.72 6.09 18.05
CA LEU A 109 8.92 4.89 18.29
C LEU A 109 8.27 4.92 19.67
N LYS A 110 9.03 5.31 20.70
CA LYS A 110 8.54 5.43 22.06
C LYS A 110 7.37 6.43 22.14
N GLU A 111 7.53 7.60 21.56
CA GLU A 111 6.52 8.65 21.53
C GLU A 111 5.29 8.25 20.70
N TYR A 112 5.52 7.77 19.50
CA TYR A 112 4.44 7.41 18.54
C TYR A 112 3.56 6.27 19.07
N LEU A 113 4.16 5.26 19.72
CA LEU A 113 3.45 4.11 20.25
C LEU A 113 3.00 4.27 21.71
N GLY A 114 3.39 5.35 22.39
CA GLY A 114 3.07 5.60 23.78
C GLY A 114 3.64 4.54 24.76
N LEU A 115 4.76 3.90 24.39
CA LEU A 115 5.35 2.81 25.15
C LEU A 115 6.36 3.31 26.17
N LYS A 116 6.47 2.60 27.33
CA LYS A 116 7.61 2.78 28.24
C LYS A 116 8.88 2.23 27.58
N GLU A 117 10.02 2.80 27.94
CA GLU A 117 11.32 2.38 27.38
C GLU A 117 11.60 0.89 27.57
N SER A 118 11.33 0.35 28.75
CA SER A 118 11.53 -1.07 29.07
C SER A 118 10.65 -1.98 28.18
N GLU A 119 9.42 -1.55 27.90
CA GLU A 119 8.47 -2.28 27.07
C GLU A 119 8.89 -2.23 25.59
N LEU A 120 9.30 -1.06 25.10
CA LEU A 120 9.82 -0.92 23.75
C LEU A 120 11.07 -1.79 23.54
N ARG A 121 12.03 -1.75 24.49
CA ARG A 121 13.23 -2.60 24.44
C ARG A 121 12.90 -4.09 24.43
N LYS A 122 11.92 -4.52 25.22
CA LYS A 122 11.44 -5.92 25.19
C LYS A 122 10.87 -6.29 23.82
N LYS A 123 9.99 -5.43 23.26
CA LYS A 123 9.39 -5.68 21.95
C LYS A 123 10.44 -5.69 20.83
N LEU A 124 11.43 -4.81 20.89
CA LEU A 124 12.52 -4.78 19.89
C LEU A 124 13.38 -6.05 19.96
N ARG A 125 13.66 -6.61 21.16
CA ARG A 125 14.36 -7.89 21.27
C ARG A 125 13.60 -9.04 20.65
N HIS A 126 12.29 -9.12 20.84
CA HIS A 126 11.48 -10.15 20.16
C HIS A 126 11.50 -10.01 18.63
N LEU A 127 11.54 -8.77 18.09
CA LEU A 127 11.71 -8.57 16.65
C LEU A 127 13.12 -8.99 16.17
N GLU A 128 14.15 -8.83 17.01
CA GLU A 128 15.51 -9.29 16.73
C GLU A 128 15.63 -10.81 16.80
N GLU A 129 15.00 -11.46 17.78
CA GLU A 129 14.96 -12.92 17.94
C GLU A 129 14.34 -13.62 16.71
N VAL A 130 13.37 -12.98 16.06
CA VAL A 130 12.77 -13.51 14.79
C VAL A 130 13.43 -12.94 13.55
N GLU A 131 14.61 -12.36 13.64
CA GLU A 131 15.44 -11.87 12.51
C GLU A 131 14.75 -10.82 11.61
N LEU A 132 13.86 -10.01 12.15
CA LEU A 132 13.26 -8.89 11.41
C LEU A 132 14.13 -7.64 11.44
N ILE A 133 14.84 -7.45 12.55
CA ILE A 133 15.74 -6.33 12.81
C ILE A 133 17.03 -6.81 13.49
N GLN A 134 18.01 -5.94 13.54
CA GLN A 134 19.22 -6.09 14.36
C GLN A 134 19.39 -4.84 15.22
N LEU A 135 19.58 -5.03 16.53
CA LEU A 135 19.84 -3.94 17.46
C LEU A 135 21.34 -3.61 17.45
N MET A 136 21.64 -2.35 17.28
CA MET A 136 23.02 -1.83 17.21
C MET A 136 23.28 -0.91 18.42
N PRO A 137 24.55 -0.66 18.77
CA PRO A 137 24.89 0.27 19.83
C PRO A 137 24.24 1.66 19.65
N ARG A 138 23.94 2.33 20.75
CA ARG A 138 23.31 3.66 20.79
C ARG A 138 21.88 3.66 20.22
N ASP A 139 21.11 2.62 20.52
CA ASP A 139 19.69 2.47 20.13
C ASP A 139 19.44 2.57 18.63
N ARG A 140 20.44 2.26 17.81
CA ARG A 140 20.24 2.16 16.36
C ARG A 140 19.61 0.84 16.00
N ILE A 141 18.63 0.89 15.13
CA ILE A 141 17.87 -0.26 14.65
C ILE A 141 18.22 -0.47 13.18
N TYR A 142 18.75 -1.64 12.86
CA TYR A 142 19.00 -2.04 11.48
C TYR A 142 17.91 -3.01 11.02
N GLN A 143 17.28 -2.71 9.89
CA GLN A 143 16.22 -3.52 9.31
C GLN A 143 16.82 -4.65 8.47
N LEU A 144 16.50 -5.90 8.81
CA LEU A 144 16.91 -7.10 8.06
C LEU A 144 15.91 -7.44 6.96
N ALA A 145 14.61 -7.44 7.27
CA ALA A 145 13.56 -7.65 6.30
C ALA A 145 13.30 -6.36 5.49
N ARG A 146 13.28 -6.46 4.16
CA ARG A 146 13.14 -5.31 3.26
C ARG A 146 11.79 -5.29 2.57
N PHE A 147 11.21 -4.10 2.46
CA PHE A 147 9.99 -3.88 1.69
C PHE A 147 10.21 -4.21 0.19
N PRO A 148 9.19 -4.75 -0.54
CA PRO A 148 7.83 -5.02 -0.10
C PRO A 148 7.69 -6.33 0.69
N PHE A 149 6.71 -6.36 1.62
CA PHE A 149 6.42 -7.53 2.43
C PHE A 149 5.24 -8.32 1.90
N LYS A 150 5.30 -9.63 2.09
CA LYS A 150 4.19 -10.56 1.88
C LYS A 150 4.05 -11.46 3.11
N TRP A 151 2.84 -11.83 3.39
CA TRP A 151 2.50 -12.92 4.31
C TRP A 151 1.85 -14.05 3.53
N ARG A 152 1.70 -15.20 4.16
CA ARG A 152 1.07 -16.36 3.53
C ARG A 152 -0.41 -16.12 3.34
N GLU A 153 -0.92 -16.48 2.17
CA GLU A 153 -2.36 -16.56 1.93
C GLU A 153 -2.97 -17.57 2.90
N ASP A 154 -4.09 -17.21 3.54
CA ASP A 154 -4.72 -17.97 4.63
C ASP A 154 -3.85 -18.23 5.87
N GLY A 155 -2.71 -17.56 5.98
CA GLY A 155 -1.81 -17.61 7.13
C GLY A 155 -2.39 -17.01 8.40
N LEU A 156 -1.73 -17.28 9.53
CA LEU A 156 -2.14 -16.80 10.85
C LEU A 156 -2.20 -15.27 10.90
N LEU A 157 -1.20 -14.60 10.33
CA LEU A 157 -1.15 -13.13 10.31
C LEU A 157 -2.28 -12.54 9.50
N GLN A 158 -2.58 -13.10 8.32
CA GLN A 158 -3.68 -12.61 7.49
C GLN A 158 -5.02 -12.72 8.22
N LYS A 159 -5.29 -13.86 8.85
CA LYS A 159 -6.52 -14.08 9.63
C LYS A 159 -6.64 -13.11 10.79
N ALA A 160 -5.59 -12.98 11.60
CA ALA A 160 -5.56 -12.06 12.75
C ALA A 160 -5.74 -10.59 12.30
N TYR A 161 -5.05 -10.19 11.24
CA TYR A 161 -5.14 -8.84 10.70
C TYR A 161 -6.56 -8.52 10.15
N HIS A 162 -7.13 -9.45 9.39
CA HIS A 162 -8.51 -9.29 8.87
C HIS A 162 -9.53 -9.24 10.00
N GLN A 163 -9.43 -10.14 10.98
CA GLN A 163 -10.33 -10.14 12.14
C GLN A 163 -10.26 -8.83 12.93
N LYS A 164 -9.05 -8.32 13.17
CA LYS A 164 -8.86 -7.05 13.88
C LYS A 164 -9.43 -5.87 13.09
N ASN A 165 -9.21 -5.85 11.79
CA ASN A 165 -9.77 -4.81 10.92
C ASN A 165 -11.30 -4.85 10.91
N LEU A 166 -11.89 -6.03 10.76
CA LEU A 166 -13.35 -6.22 10.84
C LEU A 166 -13.91 -5.67 12.15
N GLN A 167 -13.35 -6.09 13.28
CA GLN A 167 -13.77 -5.60 14.61
C GLN A 167 -13.64 -4.09 14.74
N SER A 168 -12.53 -3.51 14.27
CA SER A 168 -12.28 -2.07 14.33
C SER A 168 -13.29 -1.29 13.47
N ILE A 169 -13.53 -1.74 12.25
CA ILE A 169 -14.48 -1.12 11.32
C ILE A 169 -15.89 -1.22 11.89
N PHE A 170 -16.30 -2.40 12.33
CA PHE A 170 -17.61 -2.62 12.95
C PHE A 170 -17.84 -1.72 14.16
N ARG A 171 -16.84 -1.64 15.05
CA ARG A 171 -16.87 -0.73 16.20
C ARG A 171 -17.01 0.73 15.76
N THR A 172 -16.25 1.16 14.76
CA THR A 172 -16.31 2.53 14.24
C THR A 172 -17.68 2.85 13.64
N ILE A 173 -18.24 1.95 12.83
CA ILE A 173 -19.58 2.10 12.28
C ILE A 173 -20.60 2.19 13.41
N SER A 174 -20.59 1.27 14.38
CA SER A 174 -21.54 1.22 15.48
C SER A 174 -21.51 2.45 16.38
N THR A 175 -20.34 3.09 16.54
CA THR A 175 -20.19 4.26 17.40
C THR A 175 -20.38 5.60 16.70
N ARG A 176 -20.09 5.67 15.40
CA ARG A 176 -20.09 6.93 14.63
C ARG A 176 -21.23 7.04 13.63
N TYR A 177 -21.90 5.92 13.33
CA TYR A 177 -22.99 5.92 12.35
C TYR A 177 -24.21 6.67 12.88
N LYS A 178 -24.42 7.87 12.38
CA LYS A 178 -25.55 8.75 12.67
C LYS A 178 -26.23 9.16 11.37
N SER A 179 -26.88 8.26 10.68
CA SER A 179 -27.77 8.55 9.53
C SER A 179 -27.17 9.23 8.28
N SER A 180 -25.96 9.69 8.25
CA SER A 180 -25.35 10.33 7.06
C SER A 180 -24.52 9.32 6.27
N THR A 181 -24.71 9.33 4.97
CA THR A 181 -24.03 8.42 4.04
C THR A 181 -22.65 8.91 3.62
N TYR A 182 -22.40 10.19 3.74
CA TYR A 182 -21.12 10.83 3.37
C TYR A 182 -20.92 12.10 4.18
N ASP A 183 -19.72 12.27 4.70
CA ASP A 183 -19.29 13.47 5.42
C ASP A 183 -18.12 14.09 4.63
N GLU A 184 -18.35 15.23 4.01
CA GLU A 184 -17.38 15.93 3.17
C GLU A 184 -16.16 16.41 3.97
N ASP A 185 -16.34 16.83 5.21
CA ASP A 185 -15.28 17.38 6.05
C ASP A 185 -14.27 16.30 6.46
N THR A 186 -14.75 15.10 6.74
CA THR A 186 -13.91 13.97 7.15
C THR A 186 -13.60 12.98 6.01
N GLY A 187 -14.30 13.08 4.88
CA GLY A 187 -14.23 12.11 3.78
C GLY A 187 -14.75 10.71 4.19
N THR A 188 -15.52 10.62 5.29
CA THR A 188 -16.06 9.34 5.76
C THR A 188 -17.23 8.92 4.90
N LEU A 189 -17.14 7.72 4.33
CA LEU A 189 -18.22 7.09 3.58
C LEU A 189 -18.72 5.86 4.36
N CYS A 190 -19.98 5.87 4.75
CA CYS A 190 -20.69 4.72 5.30
C CYS A 190 -22.04 4.61 4.61
N LYS A 191 -22.13 3.75 3.61
CA LYS A 191 -23.36 3.57 2.81
C LYS A 191 -23.73 2.10 2.74
N PRO A 192 -24.76 1.66 3.46
CA PRO A 192 -25.34 0.35 3.19
C PRO A 192 -25.96 0.33 1.80
N PHE A 193 -25.84 -0.78 1.11
CA PHE A 193 -26.46 -0.97 -0.19
C PHE A 193 -26.99 -2.38 -0.34
N GLU A 194 -28.06 -2.52 -1.07
CA GLU A 194 -28.64 -3.77 -1.53
C GLU A 194 -28.86 -3.65 -3.02
N LEU A 195 -28.31 -4.55 -3.81
CA LEU A 195 -28.34 -4.51 -5.26
C LEU A 195 -28.83 -5.85 -5.80
N LEU A 196 -29.84 -5.81 -6.64
CA LEU A 196 -30.27 -6.96 -7.41
C LEU A 196 -29.48 -7.00 -8.72
N LEU A 197 -28.51 -7.91 -8.81
CA LEU A 197 -27.60 -8.04 -9.94
C LEU A 197 -27.70 -9.43 -10.57
N THR A 198 -27.60 -9.49 -11.88
CA THR A 198 -27.34 -10.76 -12.57
C THR A 198 -25.94 -11.30 -12.24
N PRO A 199 -25.65 -12.59 -12.44
CA PRO A 199 -24.32 -13.15 -12.23
C PRO A 199 -23.22 -12.40 -13.01
N GLU A 200 -23.51 -11.96 -14.23
CA GLU A 200 -22.59 -11.19 -15.07
C GLU A 200 -22.36 -9.78 -14.51
N GLN A 201 -23.43 -9.09 -14.12
CA GLN A 201 -23.35 -7.77 -13.50
C GLN A 201 -22.58 -7.83 -12.18
N ARG A 202 -22.77 -8.87 -11.36
CA ARG A 202 -22.02 -9.08 -10.13
C ARG A 202 -20.50 -9.21 -10.40
N LYS A 203 -20.10 -9.96 -11.43
CA LYS A 203 -18.69 -10.06 -11.83
C LYS A 203 -18.11 -8.72 -12.26
N ILE A 204 -18.88 -7.95 -13.03
CA ILE A 204 -18.46 -6.60 -13.46
C ILE A 204 -18.30 -5.69 -12.24
N PHE A 205 -19.29 -5.63 -11.38
CA PHE A 205 -19.27 -4.84 -10.14
C PHE A 205 -18.07 -5.17 -9.25
N SER A 206 -17.79 -6.45 -8.98
CA SER A 206 -16.65 -6.88 -8.19
C SER A 206 -15.31 -6.47 -8.84
N ARG A 207 -15.21 -6.56 -10.17
CA ARG A 207 -14.02 -6.13 -10.91
C ARG A 207 -13.79 -4.64 -10.79
N GLU A 208 -14.81 -3.82 -11.03
CA GLU A 208 -14.73 -2.36 -10.97
C GLU A 208 -14.34 -1.87 -9.56
N LEU A 209 -14.92 -2.45 -8.51
CA LEU A 209 -14.54 -2.16 -7.12
C LEU A 209 -13.07 -2.51 -6.86
N THR A 210 -12.63 -3.67 -7.35
CA THR A 210 -11.23 -4.10 -7.20
C THR A 210 -10.28 -3.15 -7.94
N GLU A 211 -10.65 -2.69 -9.13
CA GLU A 211 -9.87 -1.72 -9.90
C GLU A 211 -9.74 -0.38 -9.16
N VAL A 212 -10.83 0.13 -8.59
CA VAL A 212 -10.81 1.36 -7.78
C VAL A 212 -9.89 1.20 -6.57
N LEU A 213 -10.04 0.12 -5.81
CA LEU A 213 -9.19 -0.14 -4.63
C LEU A 213 -7.71 -0.27 -5.03
N THR A 214 -7.42 -1.00 -6.10
CA THR A 214 -6.05 -1.19 -6.60
C THR A 214 -5.42 0.13 -7.00
N LYS A 215 -6.17 1.01 -7.69
CA LYS A 215 -5.71 2.36 -8.06
C LYS A 215 -5.24 3.14 -6.82
N TYR A 216 -6.06 3.21 -5.79
CA TYR A 216 -5.72 3.98 -4.58
C TYR A 216 -4.65 3.30 -3.72
N GLN A 217 -4.59 1.97 -3.69
CA GLN A 217 -3.48 1.25 -3.04
C GLN A 217 -2.13 1.58 -3.70
N ASN A 218 -2.09 1.69 -5.02
CA ASN A 218 -0.88 2.04 -5.74
C ASN A 218 -0.47 3.50 -5.50
N LEU A 219 -1.43 4.43 -5.49
CA LEU A 219 -1.19 5.82 -5.10
C LEU A 219 -0.63 5.92 -3.66
N SER A 220 -1.22 5.20 -2.72
CA SER A 220 -0.74 5.14 -1.33
C SER A 220 0.70 4.62 -1.23
N ARG A 221 1.08 3.62 -2.03
CA ARG A 221 2.47 3.13 -2.07
C ARG A 221 3.44 4.19 -2.58
N LEU A 222 3.04 5.01 -3.55
CA LEU A 222 3.86 6.12 -4.03
C LEU A 222 4.12 7.15 -2.93
N GLU A 223 3.08 7.56 -2.20
CA GLU A 223 3.21 8.51 -1.09
C GLU A 223 4.10 7.98 0.04
N LEU A 224 3.98 6.69 0.39
CA LEU A 224 4.86 6.06 1.38
C LEU A 224 6.34 6.08 0.95
N ASN A 225 6.61 5.87 -0.33
CA ASN A 225 7.97 5.88 -0.87
C ASN A 225 8.59 7.29 -0.91
N THR A 226 7.77 8.33 -1.07
CA THR A 226 8.23 9.73 -1.09
C THR A 226 8.45 10.31 0.31
N LYS A 227 8.25 9.53 1.38
CA LYS A 227 8.27 9.97 2.78
C LYS A 227 7.32 11.14 3.08
N ASN A 228 6.31 11.35 2.27
CA ASN A 228 5.30 12.35 2.49
C ASN A 228 4.24 11.81 3.48
N LEU A 229 4.54 11.91 4.76
CA LEU A 229 3.71 11.38 5.86
C LEU A 229 2.45 12.22 6.15
N LYS A 230 2.05 13.13 5.28
CA LYS A 230 0.84 13.95 5.46
C LYS A 230 -0.46 13.21 5.15
N GLY A 231 -0.38 11.98 4.65
CA GLY A 231 -1.55 11.17 4.32
C GLY A 231 -2.26 10.61 5.56
N VAL A 232 -3.58 10.46 5.45
CA VAL A 232 -4.44 9.80 6.45
C VAL A 232 -4.62 8.33 6.03
N THR A 233 -4.52 7.41 6.99
CA THR A 233 -4.83 6.01 6.72
C THR A 233 -6.34 5.83 6.57
N VAL A 234 -6.76 5.40 5.38
CA VAL A 234 -8.15 5.03 5.10
C VAL A 234 -8.26 3.51 5.12
N SER A 235 -9.20 2.98 5.86
CA SER A 235 -9.52 1.55 5.86
C SER A 235 -11.02 1.34 5.71
N GLY A 236 -11.39 0.28 5.00
CA GLY A 236 -12.78 -0.04 4.74
C GLY A 236 -12.94 -1.52 4.38
N ILE A 237 -14.17 -1.97 4.35
CA ILE A 237 -14.56 -3.29 3.87
C ILE A 237 -15.75 -3.11 2.94
N ILE A 238 -15.69 -3.79 1.82
CA ILE A 238 -16.81 -3.97 0.92
C ILE A 238 -17.08 -5.47 0.87
N HIS A 239 -18.28 -5.87 1.29
CA HIS A 239 -18.73 -7.26 1.21
C HIS A 239 -19.86 -7.34 0.20
N ALA A 240 -19.71 -8.17 -0.80
CA ALA A 240 -20.72 -8.42 -1.82
C ALA A 240 -20.92 -9.92 -1.96
N ASP A 241 -21.88 -10.44 -1.25
CA ASP A 241 -22.30 -11.83 -1.30
C ASP A 241 -23.82 -11.94 -1.44
N ASN A 242 -24.34 -13.16 -1.64
CA ASN A 242 -25.77 -13.44 -1.59
C ASN A 242 -26.23 -13.37 -0.12
N PHE A 243 -26.40 -12.16 0.36
CA PHE A 243 -26.82 -11.90 1.74
C PHE A 243 -28.10 -11.08 1.71
N SER A 244 -29.12 -11.56 2.40
CA SER A 244 -30.31 -10.79 2.71
C SER A 244 -30.40 -10.59 4.22
N ILE A 245 -30.65 -9.36 4.65
CA ILE A 245 -30.91 -9.08 6.07
C ILE A 245 -32.18 -9.78 6.57
N TRP A 246 -33.05 -10.25 5.67
CA TRP A 246 -34.28 -10.95 5.97
C TRP A 246 -34.11 -12.47 6.12
N ASP A 247 -32.95 -13.02 5.69
CA ASP A 247 -32.61 -14.44 5.80
C ASP A 247 -31.78 -14.77 7.05
N ALA A 248 -31.51 -13.78 7.90
CA ALA A 248 -30.82 -13.96 9.16
C ALA A 248 -31.81 -14.43 10.25
N ASN A 249 -32.08 -15.74 10.25
CA ASN A 249 -32.68 -16.45 11.36
C ASN A 249 -31.62 -17.23 12.12
#